data_3c6b4e2e55c415d8d1ef782b1e4a8bf0
#
_entry.id   3c6b4e2e55c415d8d1ef782b1e4a8bf0
#
_cell.length_a   1.000
_cell.length_b   1.000
_cell.length_c   1.000
_cell.angle_alpha   90.00
_cell.angle_beta   90.00
_cell.angle_gamma   90.00
#
_symmetry.space_group_name_H-M   'P 1'
#
loop_
_entity.id
_entity.type
_entity.pdbx_description
1 polymer ?
#
loop_
_entity_poly.entity_id
_entity_poly.type
_entity_poly.pdbx_seq_one_letter_code
_entity_poly.pdbx_strand_id
1 'polypeptide(L)'
;MTTFEFKMTPRAYYAGWRVLQRQQLRLQWVFCALCEVLAAAGILLYFLLQDVAETAMLPALSGIVAAMAVLLPWMRRSSVLREFGNSPTLTQPFTLRLEEQALLVWSKFEQYTLPWQGITYAKENKDYIILIGCYRMGLFVIEKADCDPADLNALLSALHEKAPAFGGAK
;
A
#
# COMPACT_ATOMS: atom_id res chain seq x y z
N MET A 1 -4.87 -17.76 25.41
CA MET A 1 -4.08 -17.56 24.16
C MET A 1 -5.06 -17.58 22.99
N THR A 2 -5.18 -16.47 22.31
CA THR A 2 -6.11 -16.32 21.18
C THR A 2 -5.36 -16.64 19.88
N THR A 3 -5.91 -17.56 19.09
CA THR A 3 -5.35 -17.96 17.81
C THR A 3 -6.48 -17.94 16.79
N PHE A 4 -6.28 -17.26 15.68
CA PHE A 4 -7.26 -17.19 14.60
C PHE A 4 -6.61 -17.20 13.22
N GLU A 5 -7.37 -17.59 12.23
CA GLU A 5 -6.91 -17.60 10.84
C GLU A 5 -7.48 -16.41 10.08
N PHE A 6 -6.67 -15.87 9.19
CA PHE A 6 -7.11 -14.84 8.24
C PHE A 6 -6.46 -15.05 6.89
N LYS A 7 -7.10 -14.57 5.85
CA LYS A 7 -6.59 -14.61 4.49
C LYS A 7 -6.49 -13.20 3.94
N MET A 8 -5.33 -12.86 3.37
CA MET A 8 -5.20 -11.59 2.67
C MET A 8 -5.86 -11.66 1.30
N THR A 9 -6.69 -10.67 0.98
CA THR A 9 -7.22 -10.50 -0.36
C THR A 9 -6.35 -9.55 -1.18
N PRO A 10 -6.40 -9.60 -2.52
CA PRO A 10 -5.69 -8.64 -3.37
C PRO A 10 -6.04 -7.18 -3.05
N ARG A 11 -7.30 -6.92 -2.65
CA ARG A 11 -7.77 -5.59 -2.24
C ARG A 11 -7.13 -5.14 -0.94
N ALA A 12 -7.11 -6.01 0.06
CA ALA A 12 -6.50 -5.75 1.36
C ALA A 12 -4.99 -5.50 1.21
N TYR A 13 -4.31 -6.39 0.49
CA TYR A 13 -2.88 -6.23 0.21
C TYR A 13 -2.56 -4.88 -0.46
N TYR A 14 -3.31 -4.50 -1.49
CA TYR A 14 -3.14 -3.23 -2.16
C TYR A 14 -3.42 -2.03 -1.23
N ALA A 15 -4.42 -2.13 -0.35
CA ALA A 15 -4.70 -1.10 0.65
C ALA A 15 -3.52 -0.90 1.62
N GLY A 16 -2.95 -1.98 2.13
CA GLY A 16 -1.77 -1.95 3.00
C GLY A 16 -0.52 -1.45 2.27
N TRP A 17 -0.30 -1.92 1.04
CA TRP A 17 0.80 -1.46 0.19
C TRP A 17 0.75 0.06 -0.06
N ARG A 18 -0.45 0.63 -0.29
CA ARG A 18 -0.63 2.09 -0.42
C ARG A 18 -0.21 2.85 0.83
N VAL A 19 -0.43 2.30 2.00
CA VAL A 19 0.00 2.91 3.26
C VAL A 19 1.51 2.87 3.38
N LEU A 20 2.12 1.72 3.11
CA LEU A 20 3.57 1.54 3.12
C LEU A 20 4.28 2.49 2.14
N GLN A 21 3.69 2.70 0.97
CA GLN A 21 4.25 3.53 -0.09
C GLN A 21 3.70 4.97 -0.11
N ARG A 22 3.02 5.39 0.95
CA ARG A 22 2.31 6.69 0.98
C ARG A 22 3.19 7.88 0.59
N GLN A 23 4.43 7.90 1.08
CA GLN A 23 5.36 9.00 0.77
C GLN A 23 5.76 8.99 -0.71
N GLN A 24 6.09 7.83 -1.26
CA GLN A 24 6.42 7.68 -2.68
C GLN A 24 5.22 7.98 -3.58
N LEU A 25 4.03 7.56 -3.17
CA LEU A 25 2.79 7.87 -3.90
C LEU A 25 2.51 9.36 -3.93
N ARG A 26 2.72 10.09 -2.81
CA ARG A 26 2.59 11.56 -2.79
C ARG A 26 3.55 12.21 -3.76
N LEU A 27 4.83 11.82 -3.74
CA LEU A 27 5.82 12.35 -4.66
C LEU A 27 5.46 12.06 -6.12
N GLN A 28 4.97 10.86 -6.40
CA GLN A 28 4.49 10.49 -7.73
C GLN A 28 3.32 11.35 -8.20
N TRP A 29 2.34 11.62 -7.33
CA TRP A 29 1.21 12.50 -7.66
C TRP A 29 1.65 13.94 -7.95
N VAL A 30 2.60 14.46 -7.16
CA VAL A 30 3.21 15.77 -7.41
C VAL A 30 3.91 15.79 -8.77
N PHE A 31 4.68 14.75 -9.09
CA PHE A 31 5.34 14.60 -10.37
C PHE A 31 4.33 14.53 -11.54
N CYS A 32 3.28 13.73 -11.41
CA CYS A 32 2.23 13.66 -12.43
C CYS A 32 1.56 15.02 -12.65
N ALA A 33 1.21 15.73 -11.57
CA ALA A 33 0.62 17.06 -11.68
C ALA A 33 1.56 18.06 -12.37
N LEU A 34 2.86 18.01 -12.07
CA LEU A 34 3.85 18.84 -12.74
C LEU A 34 3.94 18.51 -14.24
N CYS A 35 3.92 17.22 -14.59
CA CYS A 35 3.91 16.78 -15.98
C CYS A 35 2.68 17.29 -16.74
N GLU A 36 1.49 17.26 -16.13
CA GLU A 36 0.26 17.79 -16.74
C GLU A 36 0.34 19.30 -16.97
N VAL A 37 0.89 20.06 -16.00
CA VAL A 37 1.10 21.51 -16.16
C VAL A 37 2.08 21.81 -17.29
N LEU A 38 3.18 21.06 -17.38
CA LEU A 38 4.16 21.22 -18.46
C LEU A 38 3.57 20.85 -19.82
N ALA A 39 2.75 19.80 -19.88
CA ALA A 39 2.03 19.41 -21.09
C ALA A 39 1.08 20.52 -21.56
N ALA A 40 0.29 21.08 -20.64
CA ALA A 40 -0.61 22.19 -20.95
C ALA A 40 0.15 23.44 -21.42
N ALA A 41 1.25 23.77 -20.75
CA ALA A 41 2.12 24.88 -21.17
C ALA A 41 2.73 24.66 -22.55
N GLY A 42 3.17 23.43 -22.88
CA GLY A 42 3.70 23.07 -24.20
C GLY A 42 2.65 23.22 -25.29
N ILE A 43 1.41 22.81 -25.03
CA ILE A 43 0.29 22.99 -25.97
C ILE A 43 -0.01 24.50 -26.20
N LEU A 44 -0.05 25.26 -25.10
CA LEU A 44 -0.29 26.71 -25.17
C LEU A 44 0.80 27.41 -25.96
N LEU A 45 2.07 27.10 -25.72
CA LEU A 45 3.21 27.62 -26.46
C LEU A 45 3.14 27.27 -27.95
N TYR A 46 2.72 26.07 -28.29
CA TYR A 46 2.50 25.69 -29.70
C TYR A 46 1.51 26.63 -30.40
N PHE A 47 0.37 26.91 -29.74
CA PHE A 47 -0.63 27.84 -30.33
C PHE A 47 -0.16 29.28 -30.39
N LEU A 48 0.70 29.71 -29.47
CA LEU A 48 1.25 31.08 -29.49
C LEU A 48 2.38 31.27 -30.53
N LEU A 49 3.12 30.20 -30.84
CA LEU A 49 4.32 30.21 -31.67
C LEU A 49 4.12 29.45 -33.02
N GLN A 50 2.89 29.44 -33.54
CA GLN A 50 2.53 28.68 -34.75
C GLN A 50 3.40 28.95 -35.99
N ASP A 51 4.03 30.12 -36.07
CA ASP A 51 4.88 30.51 -37.20
C ASP A 51 6.29 29.88 -37.16
N VAL A 52 6.64 29.16 -36.07
CA VAL A 52 7.96 28.54 -35.90
C VAL A 52 7.86 27.05 -36.17
N ALA A 53 8.41 26.59 -37.28
CA ALA A 53 8.35 25.18 -37.71
C ALA A 53 8.87 24.17 -36.64
N GLU A 54 9.82 24.60 -35.81
CA GLU A 54 10.40 23.78 -34.74
C GLU A 54 9.42 23.47 -33.61
N THR A 55 8.30 24.21 -33.47
CA THR A 55 7.31 23.99 -32.39
C THR A 55 6.37 22.82 -32.65
N ALA A 56 6.37 22.22 -33.85
CA ALA A 56 5.47 21.14 -34.24
C ALA A 56 5.62 19.87 -33.36
N MET A 57 6.78 19.66 -32.74
CA MET A 57 7.00 18.53 -31.82
C MET A 57 6.41 18.74 -30.42
N LEU A 58 6.10 19.97 -30.01
CA LEU A 58 5.61 20.26 -28.64
C LEU A 58 4.31 19.55 -28.29
N PRO A 59 3.26 19.52 -29.15
CA PRO A 59 2.02 18.82 -28.81
C PRO A 59 2.22 17.31 -28.71
N ALA A 60 3.10 16.73 -29.54
CA ALA A 60 3.39 15.29 -29.48
C ALA A 60 4.09 14.90 -28.15
N LEU A 61 5.11 15.65 -27.74
CA LEU A 61 5.80 15.46 -26.49
C LEU A 61 4.86 15.67 -25.28
N SER A 62 4.04 16.70 -25.33
CA SER A 62 3.05 17.00 -24.31
C SER A 62 2.03 15.85 -24.17
N GLY A 63 1.56 15.30 -25.27
CA GLY A 63 0.66 14.14 -25.27
C GLY A 63 1.28 12.89 -24.68
N ILE A 64 2.56 12.61 -24.96
CA ILE A 64 3.29 11.48 -24.39
C ILE A 64 3.42 11.64 -22.86
N VAL A 65 3.80 12.84 -22.40
CA VAL A 65 3.95 13.15 -20.98
C VAL A 65 2.63 12.98 -20.24
N ALA A 66 1.53 13.51 -20.76
CA ALA A 66 0.20 13.36 -20.21
C ALA A 66 -0.24 11.88 -20.16
N ALA A 67 -0.03 11.14 -21.25
CA ALA A 67 -0.34 9.70 -21.27
C ALA A 67 0.45 8.92 -20.20
N MET A 68 1.74 9.21 -20.04
CA MET A 68 2.56 8.58 -18.99
C MET A 68 2.07 8.90 -17.58
N ALA A 69 1.65 10.13 -17.32
CA ALA A 69 1.13 10.54 -16.01
C ALA A 69 -0.12 9.74 -15.61
N VAL A 70 -0.99 9.41 -16.57
CA VAL A 70 -2.19 8.59 -16.36
C VAL A 70 -1.85 7.08 -16.26
N LEU A 71 -0.94 6.60 -17.10
CA LEU A 71 -0.62 5.16 -17.17
C LEU A 71 0.20 4.67 -15.98
N LEU A 72 1.11 5.48 -15.43
CA LEU A 72 1.99 5.08 -14.33
C LEU A 72 1.24 4.57 -13.09
N PRO A 73 0.19 5.24 -12.56
CA PRO A 73 -0.57 4.74 -11.43
C PRO A 73 -1.28 3.42 -11.72
N TRP A 74 -1.80 3.26 -12.93
CA TRP A 74 -2.48 2.04 -13.38
C TRP A 74 -1.51 0.85 -13.51
N MET A 75 -0.35 1.07 -14.14
CA MET A 75 0.70 0.05 -14.25
C MET A 75 1.19 -0.40 -12.88
N ARG A 76 1.38 0.54 -11.95
CA ARG A 76 1.80 0.25 -10.59
C ARG A 76 0.80 -0.63 -9.84
N ARG A 77 -0.50 -0.29 -9.96
CA ARG A 77 -1.56 -1.10 -9.38
C ARG A 77 -1.55 -2.52 -9.93
N SER A 78 -1.46 -2.68 -11.25
CA SER A 78 -1.44 -4.00 -11.89
C SER A 78 -0.19 -4.80 -11.51
N SER A 79 0.98 -4.16 -11.36
CA SER A 79 2.21 -4.81 -10.89
C SER A 79 2.06 -5.34 -9.46
N VAL A 80 1.52 -4.55 -8.54
CA VAL A 80 1.31 -4.98 -7.14
C VAL A 80 0.32 -6.13 -7.06
N LEU A 81 -0.77 -6.08 -7.82
CA LEU A 81 -1.75 -7.17 -7.85
C LEU A 81 -1.18 -8.44 -8.49
N ARG A 82 -0.32 -8.31 -9.49
CA ARG A 82 0.40 -9.45 -10.09
C ARG A 82 1.41 -10.05 -9.11
N GLU A 83 2.17 -9.21 -8.40
CA GLU A 83 3.09 -9.65 -7.35
C GLU A 83 2.36 -10.47 -6.27
N PHE A 84 1.21 -9.98 -5.81
CA PHE A 84 0.35 -10.72 -4.89
C PHE A 84 -0.06 -12.07 -5.45
N GLY A 85 -0.57 -12.12 -6.68
CA GLY A 85 -1.03 -13.36 -7.32
C GLY A 85 0.10 -14.37 -7.58
N ASN A 86 1.32 -13.90 -7.80
CA ASN A 86 2.49 -14.74 -8.04
C ASN A 86 3.17 -15.22 -6.75
N SER A 87 2.79 -14.65 -5.60
CA SER A 87 3.38 -15.04 -4.30
C SER A 87 2.56 -16.16 -3.66
N PRO A 88 3.10 -17.38 -3.58
CA PRO A 88 2.41 -18.51 -2.94
C PRO A 88 2.18 -18.25 -1.44
N THR A 89 3.05 -17.49 -0.79
CA THR A 89 2.93 -17.13 0.64
C THR A 89 1.75 -16.22 0.88
N LEU A 90 1.58 -15.16 0.05
CA LEU A 90 0.54 -14.15 0.26
C LEU A 90 -0.87 -14.67 -0.05
N THR A 91 -0.99 -15.70 -0.89
CA THR A 91 -2.29 -16.28 -1.30
C THR A 91 -2.81 -17.33 -0.32
N GLN A 92 -1.98 -17.80 0.60
CA GLN A 92 -2.35 -18.78 1.63
C GLN A 92 -3.01 -18.12 2.84
N PRO A 93 -3.79 -18.87 3.62
CA PRO A 93 -4.25 -18.41 4.91
C PRO A 93 -3.05 -18.27 5.86
N PHE A 94 -3.11 -17.25 6.69
CA PHE A 94 -2.19 -17.03 7.79
C PHE A 94 -2.90 -17.37 9.10
N THR A 95 -2.17 -18.01 9.99
CA THR A 95 -2.60 -18.16 11.37
C THR A 95 -1.88 -17.15 12.23
N LEU A 96 -2.63 -16.44 13.05
CA LEU A 96 -2.14 -15.42 13.96
C LEU A 96 -2.37 -15.83 15.38
N ARG A 97 -1.35 -15.72 16.22
CA ARG A 97 -1.42 -16.01 17.65
C ARG A 97 -0.89 -14.83 18.45
N LEU A 98 -1.68 -14.43 19.43
CA LEU A 98 -1.30 -13.39 20.38
C LEU A 98 -0.48 -13.99 21.50
N GLU A 99 0.78 -13.55 21.64
CA GLU A 99 1.66 -13.89 22.75
C GLU A 99 1.94 -12.67 23.62
N GLU A 100 2.56 -12.88 24.75
CA GLU A 100 2.82 -11.81 25.71
C GLU A 100 3.80 -10.77 25.16
N GLN A 101 4.85 -11.20 24.47
CA GLN A 101 5.93 -10.34 23.98
C GLN A 101 5.90 -10.09 22.48
N ALA A 102 5.14 -10.87 21.72
CA ALA A 102 5.14 -10.83 20.27
C ALA A 102 3.80 -11.29 19.68
N LEU A 103 3.61 -10.90 18.43
CA LEU A 103 2.59 -11.42 17.55
C LEU A 103 3.24 -12.50 16.66
N LEU A 104 2.79 -13.74 16.77
CA LEU A 104 3.22 -14.81 15.88
C LEU A 104 2.28 -14.90 14.70
N VAL A 105 2.83 -14.85 13.50
CA VAL A 105 2.09 -15.02 12.26
C VAL A 105 2.79 -16.10 11.45
N TRP A 106 2.07 -17.14 11.09
CA TRP A 106 2.64 -18.20 10.26
C TRP A 106 1.68 -18.60 9.15
N SER A 107 2.28 -19.06 8.07
CA SER A 107 1.61 -19.69 6.95
C SER A 107 2.20 -21.09 6.74
N LYS A 108 1.75 -21.78 5.71
CA LYS A 108 2.32 -23.07 5.34
C LYS A 108 3.83 -23.01 5.02
N PHE A 109 4.32 -21.86 4.57
CA PHE A 109 5.69 -21.70 4.06
C PHE A 109 6.60 -20.90 4.98
N GLU A 110 6.04 -19.99 5.78
CA GLU A 110 6.82 -19.01 6.53
C GLU A 110 6.22 -18.76 7.91
N GLN A 111 7.10 -18.46 8.84
CA GLN A 111 6.73 -18.05 10.19
C GLN A 111 7.39 -16.73 10.51
N TYR A 112 6.60 -15.79 11.02
CA TYR A 112 7.04 -14.46 11.43
C TYR A 112 6.78 -14.28 12.91
N THR A 113 7.78 -13.80 13.61
CA THR A 113 7.64 -13.33 15.00
C THR A 113 7.77 -11.82 14.98
N LEU A 114 6.69 -11.14 15.26
CA LEU A 114 6.60 -9.68 15.29
C LEU A 114 6.59 -9.23 16.76
N PRO A 115 7.71 -8.83 17.35
CA PRO A 115 7.71 -8.21 18.67
C PRO A 115 6.81 -6.98 18.67
N TRP A 116 6.07 -6.75 19.74
CA TRP A 116 5.16 -5.60 19.81
C TRP A 116 5.86 -4.26 19.55
N GLN A 117 7.08 -4.12 20.04
CA GLN A 117 7.95 -2.95 19.81
C GLN A 117 8.49 -2.88 18.37
N GLY A 118 8.50 -3.99 17.66
CA GLY A 118 8.94 -4.09 16.27
C GLY A 118 7.84 -3.78 15.25
N ILE A 119 6.63 -3.52 15.68
CA ILE A 119 5.53 -3.04 14.83
C ILE A 119 5.79 -1.56 14.58
N THR A 120 6.19 -1.23 13.34
CA THR A 120 6.51 0.16 12.96
C THR A 120 5.30 0.96 12.55
N TYR A 121 4.24 0.27 12.16
CA TYR A 121 2.97 0.89 11.81
C TYR A 121 1.83 -0.08 12.08
N ALA A 122 0.84 0.39 12.81
CA ALA A 122 -0.39 -0.32 13.04
C ALA A 122 -1.56 0.66 12.95
N LYS A 123 -2.51 0.38 12.09
CA LYS A 123 -3.67 1.24 11.89
C LYS A 123 -4.92 0.42 11.65
N GLU A 124 -5.96 0.81 12.36
CA GLU A 124 -7.31 0.35 12.13
C GLU A 124 -8.03 1.27 11.16
N ASN A 125 -8.67 0.69 10.16
CA ASN A 125 -9.62 1.34 9.27
C ASN A 125 -11.00 0.69 9.43
N LYS A 126 -12.00 1.20 8.69
CA LYS A 126 -13.36 0.65 8.72
C LYS A 126 -13.37 -0.85 8.39
N ASP A 127 -12.62 -1.27 7.37
CA ASP A 127 -12.68 -2.61 6.80
C ASP A 127 -11.44 -3.47 7.13
N TYR A 128 -10.31 -2.84 7.53
CA TYR A 128 -9.01 -3.49 7.66
C TYR A 128 -8.26 -3.09 8.92
N ILE A 129 -7.45 -4.02 9.42
CA ILE A 129 -6.33 -3.73 10.32
C ILE A 129 -5.05 -3.93 9.53
N ILE A 130 -4.21 -2.90 9.46
CA ILE A 130 -2.94 -2.90 8.71
C ILE A 130 -1.81 -2.93 9.73
N LEU A 131 -0.95 -3.93 9.62
CA LEU A 131 0.24 -4.12 10.46
C LEU A 131 1.47 -4.17 9.58
N ILE A 132 2.48 -3.38 9.93
CA ILE A 132 3.78 -3.36 9.26
C ILE A 132 4.86 -3.58 10.31
N GLY A 133 5.63 -4.66 10.14
CA GLY A 133 6.77 -4.98 10.98
C GLY A 133 8.03 -4.20 10.59
N CYS A 134 9.00 -4.10 11.52
CA CYS A 134 10.31 -3.55 11.24
C CYS A 134 11.10 -4.46 10.28
N TYR A 135 12.13 -3.90 9.64
CA TYR A 135 13.08 -4.62 8.78
C TYR A 135 12.45 -5.47 7.67
N ARG A 136 11.33 -5.01 7.07
CA ARG A 136 10.58 -5.75 6.04
C ARG A 136 9.99 -7.08 6.52
N MET A 137 9.78 -7.26 7.80
CA MET A 137 9.17 -8.46 8.39
C MET A 137 7.71 -8.70 7.97
N GLY A 138 7.22 -7.98 7.01
CA GLY A 138 5.94 -8.24 6.38
C GLY A 138 4.94 -7.12 6.53
N LEU A 139 4.08 -7.07 5.55
CA LEU A 139 2.84 -6.31 5.52
C LEU A 139 1.71 -7.31 5.75
N PHE A 140 1.02 -7.17 6.85
CA PHE A 140 -0.17 -7.97 7.15
C PHE A 140 -1.40 -7.07 7.13
N VAL A 141 -2.39 -7.47 6.38
CA VAL A 141 -3.67 -6.77 6.29
C VAL A 141 -4.79 -7.74 6.58
N ILE A 142 -5.43 -7.52 7.70
CA ILE A 142 -6.50 -8.37 8.22
C ILE A 142 -7.82 -7.73 7.86
N GLU A 143 -8.66 -8.45 7.11
CA GLU A 143 -10.02 -8.02 6.81
C GLU A 143 -10.92 -8.32 8.00
N LYS A 144 -11.60 -7.28 8.52
CA LYS A 144 -12.46 -7.43 9.69
C LYS A 144 -13.67 -8.32 9.43
N ALA A 145 -14.13 -8.36 8.18
CA ALA A 145 -15.28 -9.16 7.77
C ALA A 145 -15.02 -10.68 7.85
N ASP A 146 -13.75 -11.10 7.77
CA ASP A 146 -13.34 -12.51 7.75
C ASP A 146 -12.96 -13.02 9.14
N CYS A 147 -12.98 -12.15 10.17
CA CYS A 147 -12.57 -12.47 11.53
C CYS A 147 -13.76 -12.57 12.48
N ASP A 148 -13.67 -13.47 13.46
CA ASP A 148 -14.61 -13.50 14.57
C ASP A 148 -14.51 -12.17 15.35
N PRO A 149 -15.62 -11.53 15.71
CA PRO A 149 -15.62 -10.29 16.50
C PRO A 149 -14.89 -10.42 17.85
N ALA A 150 -14.89 -11.59 18.48
CA ALA A 150 -14.19 -11.82 19.74
C ALA A 150 -12.66 -11.78 19.54
N ASP A 151 -12.16 -12.45 18.49
CA ASP A 151 -10.74 -12.48 18.13
C ASP A 151 -10.25 -11.11 17.68
N LEU A 152 -11.09 -10.40 16.90
CA LEU A 152 -10.81 -9.05 16.46
C LEU A 152 -10.64 -8.08 17.64
N ASN A 153 -11.55 -8.13 18.62
CA ASN A 153 -11.49 -7.32 19.82
C ASN A 153 -10.26 -7.65 20.68
N ALA A 154 -9.91 -8.94 20.79
CA ALA A 154 -8.69 -9.36 21.49
C ALA A 154 -7.43 -8.82 20.81
N LEU A 155 -7.36 -8.86 19.47
CA LEU A 155 -6.25 -8.30 18.70
C LEU A 155 -6.17 -6.79 18.89
N LEU A 156 -7.27 -6.06 18.76
CA LEU A 156 -7.31 -4.61 18.92
C LEU A 156 -6.89 -4.19 20.32
N SER A 157 -7.37 -4.87 21.35
CA SER A 157 -6.99 -4.62 22.75
C SER A 157 -5.47 -4.83 22.94
N ALA A 158 -4.92 -5.93 22.42
CA ALA A 158 -3.49 -6.21 22.49
C ALA A 158 -2.66 -5.16 21.72
N LEU A 159 -3.13 -4.71 20.56
CA LEU A 159 -2.46 -3.65 19.79
C LEU A 159 -2.48 -2.31 20.54
N HIS A 160 -3.59 -1.95 21.16
CA HIS A 160 -3.70 -0.72 21.97
C HIS A 160 -2.78 -0.75 23.18
N GLU A 161 -2.67 -1.89 23.84
CA GLU A 161 -1.89 -2.04 25.06
C GLU A 161 -0.39 -2.15 24.81
N LYS A 162 0.01 -2.93 23.78
CA LYS A 162 1.38 -3.42 23.61
C LYS A 162 2.11 -2.82 22.40
N ALA A 163 1.40 -2.32 21.39
CA ALA A 163 2.02 -1.78 20.17
C ALA A 163 2.09 -0.24 20.23
N PRO A 164 3.28 0.35 20.45
CA PRO A 164 3.41 1.81 20.57
C PRO A 164 3.07 2.56 19.27
N ALA A 165 3.12 1.88 18.12
CA ALA A 165 2.77 2.44 16.82
C ALA A 165 1.25 2.46 16.55
N PHE A 166 0.43 1.83 17.40
CA PHE A 166 -1.01 1.76 17.21
C PHE A 166 -1.68 3.07 17.68
N GLY A 167 -2.43 3.72 16.82
CA GLY A 167 -3.09 5.00 17.10
C GLY A 167 -2.17 6.23 17.09
N GLY A 168 -0.86 6.07 16.97
CA GLY A 168 0.16 7.12 17.04
C GLY A 168 0.72 7.59 15.70
N ALA A 169 -0.05 7.56 14.61
CA ALA A 169 0.39 8.21 13.37
C ALA A 169 0.29 9.75 13.51
N LYS A 170 1.34 10.36 14.08
CA LYS A 170 1.59 11.80 13.91
C LYS A 170 2.02 12.11 12.47
#